data_a9ff16e661777677bf6fa3d5470b8711
#
_entry.id   a9ff16e661777677bf6fa3d5470b8711
#
_cell.length_a   1.000
_cell.length_b   1.000
_cell.length_c   1.000
_cell.angle_alpha   90.00
_cell.angle_beta   90.00
_cell.angle_gamma   90.00
#
_symmetry.space_group_name_H-M   'P 1'
#
loop_
_entity.id
_entity.type
_entity.pdbx_description
1 polymer ?
#
loop_
_entity_poly.entity_id
_entity_poly.type
_entity_poly.pdbx_seq_one_letter_code
_entity_poly.pdbx_strand_id
1 'polypeptide(L)'
;MDFNKINNNLVDYYSELFTNEFLIKYGYYSYKKNKKSELEEYPNSDIFYHKMFNFDDLLIKIPRINNLRVQRDVWTEPVYFNIPKTELLRRQYKLPNLYSYLKLSKYIVAQKQNFINIFLENRQSISKYFDSHELTFAKQKEIELQLLYGGRKRLYTDLANFYHTLYTHSIPWMIIGKWESKKTFSSNSNSFENRLDKLIQQSQFGETHGLPTGSMISRIIAELYMCYFDKRMTDYNFLYKRYVDDFIFSFNKEEEEHDFLEKFNLICREQNLNINSEKTTVLSFPFENVIDKTEVFNYLVKYNFYSETDNKKRKEILKNYINYCISMESRGNKGSLKVIFTGMDIAFSNNKIAESDLAEIILNKDDFSDFSLLEYLIELTFEKPELYNKLLSLLDDYLKNYKSRIKDVFNEYIGNNLLSIKKQLKHNIQNHFDLELNQILLYIVLFGNDALNLTEDEMIEMLSTEVDDYSLCLLVIMYLQNSFDNDKLMRKVKGLLETTHKYYESDRARMTEKLWFFRYFIYSIIKNIPTLSELITTQYIDSELDWTYIQTLYDNSSQQAVNDFYNTLLDKNVMFVNCGSNFDFKY
;
A
#
# COMPACT_ATOMS: atom_id res chain seq x y z
N MET A 1 -1.07 -30.99 -12.70
CA MET A 1 -1.69 -30.06 -11.74
C MET A 1 -3.20 -30.22 -11.83
N ASP A 2 -3.84 -30.58 -10.75
CA ASP A 2 -5.31 -30.70 -10.74
C ASP A 2 -5.93 -29.32 -10.57
N PHE A 3 -6.25 -28.68 -11.70
CA PHE A 3 -6.87 -27.35 -11.72
C PHE A 3 -8.20 -27.30 -10.97
N ASN A 4 -8.90 -28.42 -10.84
CA ASN A 4 -10.15 -28.47 -10.11
C ASN A 4 -9.92 -28.30 -8.60
N LYS A 5 -8.86 -28.91 -8.06
CA LYS A 5 -8.49 -28.75 -6.64
C LYS A 5 -8.02 -27.35 -6.33
N ILE A 6 -7.26 -26.73 -7.23
CA ILE A 6 -6.80 -25.34 -7.09
C ILE A 6 -7.99 -24.38 -7.15
N ASN A 7 -8.92 -24.60 -8.07
CA ASN A 7 -10.11 -23.75 -8.18
C ASN A 7 -11.03 -23.85 -6.94
N ASN A 8 -11.16 -25.03 -6.33
CA ASN A 8 -11.93 -25.15 -5.09
C ASN A 8 -11.34 -24.31 -3.96
N ASN A 9 -10.02 -24.35 -3.76
CA ASN A 9 -9.36 -23.54 -2.75
C ASN A 9 -9.47 -22.02 -3.05
N LEU A 10 -9.48 -21.64 -4.34
CA LEU A 10 -9.73 -20.25 -4.74
C LEU A 10 -11.15 -19.78 -4.44
N VAL A 11 -12.15 -20.65 -4.58
CA VAL A 11 -13.54 -20.31 -4.22
C VAL A 11 -13.66 -19.98 -2.74
N ASP A 12 -13.00 -20.75 -1.88
CA ASP A 12 -12.97 -20.49 -0.44
C ASP A 12 -12.28 -19.16 -0.14
N TYR A 13 -11.13 -18.91 -0.77
CA TYR A 13 -10.41 -17.65 -0.64
C TYR A 13 -11.24 -16.45 -1.15
N TYR A 14 -11.92 -16.57 -2.29
CA TYR A 14 -12.78 -15.50 -2.81
C TYR A 14 -14.00 -15.27 -1.93
N SER A 15 -14.49 -16.29 -1.24
CA SER A 15 -15.59 -16.13 -0.27
C SER A 15 -15.19 -15.21 0.88
N GLU A 16 -13.94 -15.25 1.29
CA GLU A 16 -13.37 -14.36 2.31
C GLU A 16 -13.01 -12.99 1.72
N LEU A 17 -12.30 -12.95 0.59
CA LEU A 17 -11.83 -11.73 -0.09
C LEU A 17 -12.99 -10.77 -0.40
N PHE A 18 -14.11 -11.30 -0.90
CA PHE A 18 -15.29 -10.51 -1.26
C PHE A 18 -16.23 -10.30 -0.06
N THR A 19 -15.68 -9.84 1.06
CA THR A 19 -16.42 -9.32 2.21
C THR A 19 -16.00 -7.87 2.49
N ASN A 20 -16.94 -7.06 3.00
CA ASN A 20 -16.61 -5.67 3.33
C ASN A 20 -15.58 -5.59 4.46
N GLU A 21 -15.66 -6.50 5.41
CA GLU A 21 -14.73 -6.63 6.53
C GLU A 21 -13.30 -6.89 6.03
N PHE A 22 -13.11 -7.85 5.11
CA PHE A 22 -11.80 -8.13 4.53
C PHE A 22 -11.28 -6.95 3.71
N LEU A 23 -12.13 -6.36 2.85
CA LEU A 23 -11.73 -5.22 2.02
C LEU A 23 -11.39 -3.97 2.84
N ILE A 24 -11.97 -3.78 4.01
CA ILE A 24 -11.57 -2.71 4.95
C ILE A 24 -10.26 -3.07 5.65
N LYS A 25 -10.20 -4.24 6.30
CA LYS A 25 -9.05 -4.64 7.15
C LYS A 25 -7.76 -4.80 6.35
N TYR A 26 -7.83 -5.55 5.27
CA TYR A 26 -6.65 -5.90 4.46
C TYR A 26 -6.60 -5.16 3.13
N GLY A 27 -7.74 -4.65 2.65
CA GLY A 27 -7.84 -4.12 1.30
C GLY A 27 -7.51 -2.65 1.16
N TYR A 28 -7.80 -1.82 2.15
CA TYR A 28 -7.59 -0.38 2.01
C TYR A 28 -6.10 -0.03 1.83
N TYR A 29 -5.24 -0.51 2.71
CA TYR A 29 -3.79 -0.34 2.62
C TYR A 29 -3.07 -1.50 1.89
N SER A 30 -3.80 -2.41 1.25
CA SER A 30 -3.25 -3.62 0.63
C SER A 30 -2.38 -4.45 1.58
N TYR A 31 -2.81 -4.60 2.83
CA TYR A 31 -2.13 -5.48 3.77
C TYR A 31 -2.27 -6.93 3.34
N LYS A 32 -1.16 -7.67 3.40
CA LYS A 32 -1.19 -9.11 3.20
C LYS A 32 -1.62 -9.79 4.50
N LYS A 33 -2.55 -10.72 4.38
CA LYS A 33 -2.96 -11.57 5.48
C LYS A 33 -1.93 -12.69 5.65
N ASN A 34 -1.10 -12.60 6.69
CA ASN A 34 -0.09 -13.62 6.99
C ASN A 34 -0.48 -14.38 8.26
N LYS A 35 -0.12 -15.68 8.32
CA LYS A 35 -0.25 -16.50 9.52
C LYS A 35 1.15 -16.81 10.05
N LYS A 36 1.46 -16.36 11.27
CA LYS A 36 2.67 -16.78 12.00
C LYS A 36 2.48 -18.11 12.72
N SER A 37 1.26 -18.32 13.21
CA SER A 37 0.84 -19.56 13.84
C SER A 37 -0.61 -19.86 13.43
N GLU A 38 -1.14 -21.03 13.78
CA GLU A 38 -2.55 -21.37 13.53
C GLU A 38 -3.53 -20.40 14.20
N LEU A 39 -3.08 -19.64 15.20
CA LEU A 39 -3.91 -18.77 16.04
C LEU A 39 -3.72 -17.26 15.76
N GLU A 40 -2.59 -16.86 15.18
CA GLU A 40 -2.27 -15.44 15.00
C GLU A 40 -2.20 -15.05 13.51
N GLU A 41 -3.06 -14.12 13.12
CA GLU A 41 -3.00 -13.43 11.84
C GLU A 41 -2.43 -12.04 12.07
N TYR A 42 -1.37 -11.69 11.33
CA TYR A 42 -0.86 -10.33 11.34
C TYR A 42 -0.79 -9.76 9.92
N PRO A 43 -1.12 -8.49 9.77
CA PRO A 43 -1.02 -7.82 8.48
C PRO A 43 0.43 -7.44 8.19
N ASN A 44 0.82 -7.53 6.91
CA ASN A 44 2.10 -7.07 6.38
C ASN A 44 1.85 -6.13 5.21
N SER A 45 2.46 -4.96 5.23
CA SER A 45 2.39 -3.96 4.16
C SER A 45 3.78 -3.58 3.69
N ASP A 46 3.86 -3.17 2.42
CA ASP A 46 5.09 -2.60 1.87
C ASP A 46 5.19 -1.08 2.08
N ILE A 47 4.14 -0.40 2.60
CA ILE A 47 4.07 1.07 2.64
C ILE A 47 3.75 1.62 4.01
N PHE A 48 2.69 1.13 4.66
CA PHE A 48 2.20 1.68 5.92
C PHE A 48 2.46 0.74 7.08
N TYR A 49 2.93 1.28 8.20
CA TYR A 49 3.10 0.54 9.42
C TYR A 49 1.73 0.23 10.05
N HIS A 50 1.34 -1.04 10.03
CA HIS A 50 -0.02 -1.49 10.35
C HIS A 50 -0.45 -1.21 11.79
N LYS A 51 0.49 -1.12 12.74
CA LYS A 51 0.15 -0.78 14.13
C LYS A 51 -0.25 0.66 14.29
N MET A 52 0.27 1.55 13.43
CA MET A 52 -0.06 2.96 13.44
C MET A 52 -1.28 3.28 12.58
N PHE A 53 -1.28 2.80 11.33
CA PHE A 53 -2.31 3.10 10.33
C PHE A 53 -3.10 1.84 9.99
N ASN A 54 -4.32 1.73 10.52
CA ASN A 54 -5.20 0.60 10.27
C ASN A 54 -6.67 0.98 10.50
N PHE A 55 -7.58 0.09 10.10
CA PHE A 55 -9.02 0.23 10.33
C PHE A 55 -9.57 -0.81 11.32
N ASP A 56 -8.74 -1.38 12.17
CA ASP A 56 -9.16 -2.40 13.13
C ASP A 56 -10.17 -1.84 14.13
N ASP A 57 -9.94 -0.60 14.60
CA ASP A 57 -10.84 0.08 15.53
C ASP A 57 -12.24 0.32 14.93
N LEU A 58 -12.31 0.60 13.63
CA LEU A 58 -13.58 0.68 12.89
C LEU A 58 -14.36 -0.63 12.96
N LEU A 59 -13.67 -1.76 12.72
CA LEU A 59 -14.30 -3.07 12.72
C LEU A 59 -14.71 -3.53 14.12
N ILE A 60 -13.94 -3.15 15.15
CA ILE A 60 -14.25 -3.42 16.56
C ILE A 60 -15.50 -2.64 16.99
N LYS A 61 -15.56 -1.35 16.70
CA LYS A 61 -16.64 -0.45 17.17
C LYS A 61 -17.88 -0.50 16.29
N ILE A 62 -17.73 -0.90 15.02
CA ILE A 62 -18.81 -1.08 14.05
C ILE A 62 -18.71 -2.46 13.40
N PRO A 63 -18.99 -3.55 14.14
CA PRO A 63 -18.82 -4.93 13.63
C PRO A 63 -19.67 -5.24 12.39
N ARG A 64 -20.78 -4.49 12.20
CA ARG A 64 -21.65 -4.64 11.02
C ARG A 64 -21.44 -3.46 10.07
N ILE A 65 -20.34 -3.49 9.32
CA ILE A 65 -19.97 -2.46 8.33
C ILE A 65 -21.11 -2.16 7.33
N ASN A 66 -21.95 -3.17 7.03
CA ASN A 66 -23.09 -3.00 6.16
C ASN A 66 -24.12 -1.98 6.67
N ASN A 67 -24.14 -1.69 7.98
CA ASN A 67 -25.04 -0.70 8.59
C ASN A 67 -24.59 0.74 8.34
N LEU A 68 -23.32 0.99 8.00
CA LEU A 68 -22.84 2.32 7.61
C LEU A 68 -23.50 2.74 6.30
N ARG A 69 -24.16 3.90 6.32
CA ARG A 69 -24.89 4.40 5.16
C ARG A 69 -23.94 5.15 4.21
N VAL A 70 -23.84 4.69 2.97
CA VAL A 70 -23.05 5.30 1.87
C VAL A 70 -23.90 5.35 0.59
N GLN A 71 -25.13 5.87 0.71
CA GLN A 71 -26.14 5.74 -0.34
C GLN A 71 -26.00 6.79 -1.46
N ARG A 72 -25.57 8.01 -1.13
CA ARG A 72 -25.47 9.10 -2.08
C ARG A 72 -24.26 8.98 -2.99
N ASP A 73 -24.40 9.42 -4.21
CA ASP A 73 -23.32 9.53 -5.18
C ASP A 73 -22.58 10.84 -4.96
N VAL A 74 -21.35 10.75 -4.47
CA VAL A 74 -20.51 11.88 -4.13
C VAL A 74 -19.14 11.68 -4.76
N TRP A 75 -18.53 12.72 -5.28
CA TRP A 75 -17.14 12.71 -5.70
C TRP A 75 -16.27 13.12 -4.52
N THR A 76 -15.28 12.33 -4.23
CA THR A 76 -14.38 12.57 -3.10
C THR A 76 -12.93 12.58 -3.56
N GLU A 77 -12.13 13.43 -2.95
CA GLU A 77 -10.69 13.49 -3.20
C GLU A 77 -9.99 12.32 -2.49
N PRO A 78 -9.10 11.59 -3.15
CA PRO A 78 -8.24 10.63 -2.49
C PRO A 78 -7.09 11.32 -1.77
N VAL A 79 -6.46 10.64 -0.80
CA VAL A 79 -5.13 11.02 -0.33
C VAL A 79 -4.12 10.67 -1.41
N TYR A 80 -3.30 11.63 -1.79
CA TYR A 80 -2.17 11.44 -2.67
C TYR A 80 -0.92 11.13 -1.85
N PHE A 81 -0.23 10.06 -2.18
CA PHE A 81 0.95 9.61 -1.46
C PHE A 81 2.01 9.07 -2.43
N ASN A 82 3.17 9.69 -2.43
CA ASN A 82 4.26 9.38 -3.33
C ASN A 82 5.20 8.33 -2.76
N ILE A 83 5.59 7.36 -3.58
CA ILE A 83 6.63 6.40 -3.23
C ILE A 83 7.70 6.32 -4.33
N PRO A 84 8.97 5.99 -4.01
CA PRO A 84 9.98 5.78 -5.02
C PRO A 84 9.64 4.55 -5.89
N LYS A 85 9.83 4.68 -7.21
CA LYS A 85 9.74 3.58 -8.18
C LYS A 85 11.13 3.20 -8.69
N THR A 86 11.93 4.21 -8.97
CA THR A 86 13.35 4.14 -9.33
C THR A 86 14.03 5.36 -8.70
N GLU A 87 15.34 5.51 -8.87
CA GLU A 87 16.06 6.70 -8.39
C GLU A 87 15.49 8.01 -8.95
N LEU A 88 14.95 8.00 -10.16
CA LEU A 88 14.46 9.20 -10.85
C LEU A 88 12.94 9.30 -10.91
N LEU A 89 12.22 8.22 -10.73
CA LEU A 89 10.77 8.16 -10.94
C LEU A 89 10.05 7.81 -9.65
N ARG A 90 8.93 8.49 -9.44
CA ARG A 90 8.03 8.23 -8.33
C ARG A 90 6.72 7.61 -8.81
N ARG A 91 6.09 6.84 -7.94
CA ARG A 91 4.73 6.31 -8.13
C ARG A 91 3.81 7.02 -7.16
N GLN A 92 2.75 7.62 -7.67
CA GLN A 92 1.74 8.24 -6.83
C GLN A 92 0.63 7.24 -6.50
N TYR A 93 0.36 7.04 -5.24
CA TYR A 93 -0.83 6.36 -4.76
C TYR A 93 -1.99 7.35 -4.60
N LYS A 94 -3.20 6.85 -4.86
CA LYS A 94 -4.45 7.56 -4.67
C LYS A 94 -5.29 6.72 -3.71
N LEU A 95 -5.23 7.02 -2.41
CA LEU A 95 -6.00 6.28 -1.40
C LEU A 95 -7.37 6.94 -1.26
N PRO A 96 -8.46 6.27 -1.69
CA PRO A 96 -9.78 6.88 -1.74
C PRO A 96 -10.27 7.36 -0.37
N ASN A 97 -11.09 8.40 -0.35
CA ASN A 97 -11.88 8.75 0.81
C ASN A 97 -12.70 7.54 1.28
N LEU A 98 -12.73 7.31 2.59
CA LEU A 98 -13.34 6.10 3.17
C LEU A 98 -14.83 5.94 2.78
N TYR A 99 -15.57 7.04 2.63
CA TYR A 99 -16.96 7.01 2.19
C TYR A 99 -17.08 6.37 0.80
N SER A 100 -16.33 6.87 -0.17
CA SER A 100 -16.34 6.35 -1.55
C SER A 100 -15.72 4.96 -1.64
N TYR A 101 -14.65 4.70 -0.87
CA TYR A 101 -14.05 3.37 -0.77
C TYR A 101 -15.07 2.32 -0.30
N LEU A 102 -15.77 2.62 0.81
CA LEU A 102 -16.77 1.71 1.35
C LEU A 102 -17.95 1.53 0.39
N LYS A 103 -18.34 2.58 -0.33
CA LYS A 103 -19.39 2.50 -1.34
C LYS A 103 -18.99 1.58 -2.50
N LEU A 104 -17.78 1.72 -3.01
CA LEU A 104 -17.22 0.88 -4.07
C LEU A 104 -17.05 -0.58 -3.56
N SER A 105 -16.53 -0.77 -2.33
CA SER A 105 -16.41 -2.08 -1.68
C SER A 105 -17.76 -2.79 -1.61
N LYS A 106 -18.80 -2.14 -1.09
CA LYS A 106 -20.15 -2.71 -1.00
C LYS A 106 -20.71 -3.11 -2.37
N TYR A 107 -20.43 -2.29 -3.40
CA TYR A 107 -20.85 -2.62 -4.76
C TYR A 107 -20.13 -3.87 -5.29
N ILE A 108 -18.81 -3.94 -5.14
CA ILE A 108 -18.02 -5.10 -5.55
C ILE A 108 -18.47 -6.37 -4.83
N VAL A 109 -18.70 -6.29 -3.52
CA VAL A 109 -19.22 -7.43 -2.72
C VAL A 109 -20.61 -7.85 -3.18
N ALA A 110 -21.50 -6.89 -3.46
CA ALA A 110 -22.85 -7.20 -4.00
C ALA A 110 -22.79 -7.85 -5.39
N GLN A 111 -21.80 -7.51 -6.18
CA GLN A 111 -21.61 -8.00 -7.55
C GLN A 111 -20.52 -9.08 -7.65
N LYS A 112 -20.09 -9.65 -6.52
CA LYS A 112 -18.94 -10.58 -6.44
C LYS A 112 -18.98 -11.73 -7.45
N GLN A 113 -20.18 -12.20 -7.82
CA GLN A 113 -20.29 -13.32 -8.75
C GLN A 113 -19.77 -12.98 -10.15
N ASN A 114 -19.92 -11.73 -10.59
CA ASN A 114 -19.37 -11.26 -11.87
C ASN A 114 -17.84 -11.31 -11.89
N PHE A 115 -17.20 -11.03 -10.74
CA PHE A 115 -15.74 -11.13 -10.59
C PHE A 115 -15.28 -12.58 -10.49
N ILE A 116 -15.91 -13.35 -9.60
CA ILE A 116 -15.52 -14.75 -9.33
C ILE A 116 -15.61 -15.59 -10.60
N ASN A 117 -16.69 -15.49 -11.36
CA ASN A 117 -16.86 -16.28 -12.58
C ASN A 117 -15.74 -16.05 -13.57
N ILE A 118 -15.43 -14.78 -13.90
CA ILE A 118 -14.37 -14.49 -14.88
C ILE A 118 -12.97 -14.88 -14.38
N PHE A 119 -12.70 -14.75 -13.06
CA PHE A 119 -11.45 -15.17 -12.47
C PHE A 119 -11.26 -16.69 -12.51
N LEU A 120 -12.30 -17.45 -12.20
CA LEU A 120 -12.23 -18.93 -12.24
C LEU A 120 -12.12 -19.46 -13.68
N GLU A 121 -12.82 -18.84 -14.64
CA GLU A 121 -12.74 -19.19 -16.06
C GLU A 121 -11.36 -18.88 -16.68
N ASN A 122 -10.69 -17.84 -16.20
CA ASN A 122 -9.42 -17.39 -16.75
C ASN A 122 -8.29 -18.41 -16.48
N ARG A 123 -7.56 -18.81 -17.52
CA ARG A 123 -6.43 -19.74 -17.45
C ARG A 123 -5.06 -19.08 -17.62
N GLN A 124 -5.02 -17.84 -18.07
CA GLN A 124 -3.80 -17.10 -18.38
C GLN A 124 -3.25 -16.36 -17.17
N SER A 125 -4.15 -15.81 -16.33
CA SER A 125 -3.74 -15.00 -15.19
C SER A 125 -3.12 -15.81 -14.06
N ILE A 126 -1.99 -15.34 -13.58
CA ILE A 126 -1.36 -15.74 -12.31
C ILE A 126 -1.75 -14.76 -11.20
N SER A 127 -1.99 -13.50 -11.52
CA SER A 127 -2.34 -12.44 -10.55
C SER A 127 -3.75 -12.61 -9.95
N LYS A 128 -4.62 -13.41 -10.54
CA LYS A 128 -5.95 -13.74 -9.98
C LYS A 128 -5.92 -14.42 -8.60
N TYR A 129 -4.77 -14.95 -8.22
CA TYR A 129 -4.58 -15.55 -6.89
C TYR A 129 -4.43 -14.50 -5.79
N PHE A 130 -4.22 -13.23 -6.17
CA PHE A 130 -3.95 -12.12 -5.26
C PHE A 130 -2.88 -12.49 -4.21
N ASP A 131 -3.19 -12.33 -2.93
CA ASP A 131 -2.28 -12.68 -1.84
C ASP A 131 -2.66 -14.02 -1.17
N SER A 132 -3.37 -14.91 -1.89
CA SER A 132 -3.71 -16.23 -1.37
C SER A 132 -2.48 -17.11 -1.18
N HIS A 133 -2.52 -17.98 -0.18
CA HIS A 133 -1.45 -18.96 0.07
C HIS A 133 -1.33 -20.03 -1.04
N GLU A 134 -2.28 -20.04 -1.99
CA GLU A 134 -2.28 -21.01 -3.09
C GLU A 134 -1.20 -20.74 -4.11
N LEU A 135 -0.76 -19.48 -4.28
CA LEU A 135 0.32 -19.12 -5.19
C LEU A 135 1.61 -18.82 -4.42
N THR A 136 2.32 -19.86 -4.03
CA THR A 136 3.69 -19.70 -3.53
C THR A 136 4.65 -19.40 -4.67
N PHE A 137 5.82 -18.81 -4.35
CA PHE A 137 6.87 -18.55 -5.34
C PHE A 137 7.29 -19.83 -6.10
N ALA A 138 7.36 -20.97 -5.40
CA ALA A 138 7.65 -22.25 -6.03
C ALA A 138 6.57 -22.68 -7.05
N LYS A 139 5.29 -22.49 -6.72
CA LYS A 139 4.18 -22.77 -7.65
C LYS A 139 4.19 -21.83 -8.86
N GLN A 140 4.50 -20.56 -8.66
CA GLN A 140 4.66 -19.60 -9.77
C GLN A 140 5.74 -20.04 -10.73
N LYS A 141 6.90 -20.43 -10.20
CA LYS A 141 8.00 -20.97 -11.00
C LYS A 141 7.62 -22.25 -11.76
N GLU A 142 6.86 -23.14 -11.13
CA GLU A 142 6.33 -24.34 -11.79
C GLU A 142 5.41 -24.00 -12.96
N ILE A 143 4.54 -22.99 -12.80
CA ILE A 143 3.67 -22.50 -13.87
C ILE A 143 4.49 -21.91 -15.01
N GLU A 144 5.53 -21.14 -14.71
CA GLU A 144 6.46 -20.60 -15.72
C GLU A 144 7.22 -21.70 -16.45
N LEU A 145 7.64 -22.75 -15.75
CA LEU A 145 8.29 -23.92 -16.36
C LEU A 145 7.33 -24.67 -17.30
N GLN A 146 6.04 -24.75 -16.99
CA GLN A 146 5.06 -25.36 -17.90
C GLN A 146 4.97 -24.65 -19.25
N LEU A 147 5.19 -23.34 -19.29
CA LEU A 147 5.28 -22.58 -20.54
C LEU A 147 6.48 -23.00 -21.39
N LEU A 148 7.57 -23.49 -20.76
CA LEU A 148 8.77 -23.94 -21.47
C LEU A 148 8.51 -25.14 -22.38
N TYR A 149 7.60 -26.02 -22.01
CA TYR A 149 7.28 -27.18 -22.81
C TYR A 149 6.55 -26.84 -24.13
N GLY A 150 6.06 -25.58 -24.24
CA GLY A 150 5.34 -25.13 -25.42
C GLY A 150 6.20 -24.43 -26.48
N GLY A 151 7.40 -23.93 -26.13
CA GLY A 151 8.20 -23.14 -27.07
C GLY A 151 9.66 -22.98 -26.67
N ARG A 152 10.52 -22.81 -27.72
CA ARG A 152 11.96 -22.53 -27.57
C ARG A 152 12.29 -21.03 -27.52
N LYS A 153 11.31 -20.16 -27.77
CA LYS A 153 11.43 -18.73 -27.69
C LYS A 153 10.37 -18.18 -26.69
N ARG A 154 10.69 -17.09 -26.01
CA ARG A 154 9.79 -16.40 -25.10
C ARG A 154 9.81 -14.91 -25.40
N LEU A 155 8.63 -14.34 -25.60
CA LEU A 155 8.41 -12.92 -25.63
C LEU A 155 7.96 -12.48 -24.24
N TYR A 156 8.67 -11.51 -23.66
CA TYR A 156 8.27 -10.75 -22.46
C TYR A 156 7.76 -9.41 -22.94
N THR A 157 6.62 -8.98 -22.47
CA THR A 157 6.05 -7.67 -22.77
C THR A 157 5.21 -7.15 -21.60
N ASP A 158 5.07 -5.85 -21.48
CA ASP A 158 4.46 -5.16 -20.34
C ASP A 158 3.62 -3.97 -20.87
N LEU A 159 2.56 -3.61 -20.16
CA LEU A 159 1.78 -2.41 -20.44
C LEU A 159 2.38 -1.20 -19.69
N ALA A 160 2.68 -0.13 -20.43
CA ALA A 160 3.30 1.05 -19.86
C ALA A 160 2.35 1.78 -18.89
N ASN A 161 2.78 1.92 -17.62
CA ASN A 161 2.06 2.65 -16.58
C ASN A 161 0.58 2.24 -16.42
N PHE A 162 0.27 0.96 -16.59
CA PHE A 162 -1.07 0.40 -16.71
C PHE A 162 -2.09 1.01 -15.74
N TYR A 163 -1.82 0.98 -14.42
CA TYR A 163 -2.76 1.51 -13.42
C TYR A 163 -3.03 3.01 -13.56
N HIS A 164 -2.04 3.79 -13.97
CA HIS A 164 -2.16 5.25 -14.07
C HIS A 164 -2.77 5.71 -15.39
N THR A 165 -2.69 4.88 -16.43
CA THR A 165 -3.16 5.22 -17.78
C THR A 165 -4.47 4.54 -18.18
N LEU A 166 -4.92 3.55 -17.39
CA LEU A 166 -6.18 2.86 -17.66
C LEU A 166 -7.33 3.87 -17.66
N TYR A 167 -7.98 4.05 -18.79
CA TYR A 167 -9.14 4.92 -18.93
C TYR A 167 -10.37 4.24 -18.33
N THR A 168 -11.02 4.84 -17.32
CA THR A 168 -12.09 4.15 -16.58
C THR A 168 -13.25 3.74 -17.46
N HIS A 169 -13.61 4.56 -18.46
CA HIS A 169 -14.64 4.20 -19.47
C HIS A 169 -14.23 3.02 -20.35
N SER A 170 -12.95 2.65 -20.41
CA SER A 170 -12.54 1.43 -21.11
C SER A 170 -12.95 0.15 -20.38
N ILE A 171 -13.32 0.24 -19.09
CA ILE A 171 -13.83 -0.92 -18.33
C ILE A 171 -15.13 -1.44 -18.94
N PRO A 172 -16.20 -0.65 -19.08
CA PRO A 172 -17.37 -1.11 -19.80
C PRO A 172 -17.08 -1.48 -21.26
N TRP A 173 -16.15 -0.79 -21.94
CA TRP A 173 -15.79 -1.15 -23.33
C TRP A 173 -15.15 -2.52 -23.43
N MET A 174 -14.33 -2.90 -22.47
CA MET A 174 -13.68 -4.21 -22.42
C MET A 174 -14.69 -5.32 -22.12
N ILE A 175 -15.68 -5.06 -21.24
CA ILE A 175 -16.65 -6.07 -20.77
C ILE A 175 -17.74 -6.32 -21.83
N ILE A 176 -18.37 -5.28 -22.37
CA ILE A 176 -19.54 -5.40 -23.27
C ILE A 176 -19.30 -4.84 -24.68
N GLY A 177 -18.12 -4.30 -24.95
CA GLY A 177 -17.78 -3.65 -26.20
C GLY A 177 -18.12 -2.16 -26.24
N LYS A 178 -17.32 -1.40 -26.99
CA LYS A 178 -17.37 0.08 -27.03
C LYS A 178 -18.72 0.64 -27.51
N TRP A 179 -19.31 0.04 -28.54
CA TRP A 179 -20.58 0.46 -29.09
C TRP A 179 -21.76 0.21 -28.16
N GLU A 180 -21.81 -0.98 -27.57
CA GLU A 180 -22.86 -1.34 -26.63
C GLU A 180 -22.78 -0.49 -25.37
N SER A 181 -21.57 -0.28 -24.83
CA SER A 181 -21.35 0.61 -23.69
C SER A 181 -21.85 2.03 -23.97
N LYS A 182 -21.59 2.60 -25.15
CA LYS A 182 -22.07 3.93 -25.51
C LYS A 182 -23.59 4.02 -25.61
N LYS A 183 -24.26 2.99 -26.13
CA LYS A 183 -25.72 2.92 -26.18
C LYS A 183 -26.35 2.81 -24.80
N THR A 184 -25.78 1.98 -23.94
CA THR A 184 -26.30 1.68 -22.59
C THR A 184 -25.97 2.77 -21.58
N PHE A 185 -24.97 3.62 -21.83
CA PHE A 185 -24.57 4.68 -20.93
C PHE A 185 -25.72 5.67 -20.63
N SER A 186 -26.53 6.03 -21.65
CA SER A 186 -27.67 6.92 -21.47
C SER A 186 -28.96 6.22 -21.03
N SER A 187 -29.15 4.95 -21.40
CA SER A 187 -30.37 4.19 -21.15
C SER A 187 -30.32 3.29 -19.91
N ASN A 188 -29.13 2.83 -19.51
CA ASN A 188 -28.93 1.96 -18.37
C ASN A 188 -27.63 2.28 -17.61
N SER A 189 -27.61 3.43 -16.95
CA SER A 189 -26.48 3.86 -16.10
C SER A 189 -26.24 2.97 -14.86
N ASN A 190 -27.17 2.03 -14.60
CA ASN A 190 -27.09 1.10 -13.47
C ASN A 190 -26.64 -0.32 -13.89
N SER A 191 -26.27 -0.55 -15.16
CA SER A 191 -25.64 -1.80 -15.53
C SER A 191 -24.35 -2.01 -14.71
N PHE A 192 -23.92 -3.27 -14.55
CA PHE A 192 -22.77 -3.62 -13.74
C PHE A 192 -21.53 -2.80 -14.12
N GLU A 193 -21.19 -2.79 -15.38
CA GLU A 193 -19.97 -2.18 -15.90
C GLU A 193 -20.02 -0.63 -15.86
N ASN A 194 -21.15 -0.01 -16.20
CA ASN A 194 -21.31 1.45 -16.16
C ASN A 194 -21.35 1.97 -14.71
N ARG A 195 -21.97 1.22 -13.82
CA ARG A 195 -22.00 1.57 -12.40
C ARG A 195 -20.62 1.44 -11.76
N LEU A 196 -19.86 0.40 -12.11
CA LEU A 196 -18.49 0.21 -11.64
C LEU A 196 -17.60 1.38 -12.07
N ASP A 197 -17.63 1.75 -13.35
CA ASP A 197 -16.91 2.92 -13.91
C ASP A 197 -17.24 4.20 -13.12
N LYS A 198 -18.53 4.49 -12.91
CA LYS A 198 -18.98 5.67 -12.16
C LYS A 198 -18.45 5.69 -10.72
N LEU A 199 -18.46 4.56 -10.02
CA LEU A 199 -18.00 4.48 -8.65
C LEU A 199 -16.48 4.66 -8.54
N ILE A 200 -15.72 4.18 -9.53
CA ILE A 200 -14.27 4.43 -9.61
C ILE A 200 -14.01 5.93 -9.76
N GLN A 201 -14.69 6.59 -10.69
CA GLN A 201 -14.56 8.05 -10.90
C GLN A 201 -14.93 8.83 -9.62
N GLN A 202 -15.99 8.43 -8.91
CA GLN A 202 -16.39 9.06 -7.66
C GLN A 202 -15.32 8.97 -6.57
N SER A 203 -14.53 7.90 -6.57
CA SER A 203 -13.45 7.69 -5.59
C SER A 203 -12.16 8.45 -5.90
N GLN A 204 -12.09 9.14 -7.03
CA GLN A 204 -10.95 9.96 -7.47
C GLN A 204 -11.40 11.30 -8.06
N PHE A 205 -12.40 11.91 -7.46
CA PHE A 205 -12.93 13.23 -7.79
C PHE A 205 -13.39 13.39 -9.25
N GLY A 206 -13.99 12.37 -9.83
CA GLY A 206 -14.48 12.42 -11.22
C GLY A 206 -13.39 12.22 -12.28
N GLU A 207 -12.13 12.01 -11.87
CA GLU A 207 -11.06 11.71 -12.81
C GLU A 207 -11.30 10.38 -13.51
N THR A 208 -11.10 10.39 -14.84
CA THR A 208 -11.32 9.22 -15.69
C THR A 208 -10.02 8.50 -16.07
N HIS A 209 -8.87 9.11 -15.74
CA HIS A 209 -7.55 8.54 -16.00
C HIS A 209 -6.99 7.84 -14.76
N GLY A 210 -6.62 6.58 -14.95
CA GLY A 210 -6.06 5.72 -13.93
C GLY A 210 -7.10 5.12 -13.00
N LEU A 211 -6.65 4.10 -12.28
CA LEU A 211 -7.34 3.55 -11.11
C LEU A 211 -6.76 4.18 -9.84
N PRO A 212 -7.54 4.32 -8.77
CA PRO A 212 -7.03 4.78 -7.47
C PRO A 212 -6.09 3.73 -6.88
N THR A 213 -4.80 3.83 -7.20
CA THR A 213 -3.75 2.87 -6.80
C THR A 213 -3.49 2.91 -5.30
N GLY A 214 -3.02 1.79 -4.75
CA GLY A 214 -2.66 1.63 -3.33
C GLY A 214 -3.60 0.71 -2.55
N SER A 215 -4.80 0.42 -3.10
CA SER A 215 -5.77 -0.46 -2.46
C SER A 215 -5.96 -1.80 -3.19
N MET A 216 -6.42 -2.81 -2.47
CA MET A 216 -6.78 -4.12 -3.03
C MET A 216 -7.93 -4.02 -4.04
N ILE A 217 -8.88 -3.10 -3.82
CA ILE A 217 -10.00 -2.89 -4.74
C ILE A 217 -9.50 -2.54 -6.14
N SER A 218 -8.48 -1.71 -6.25
CA SER A 218 -7.89 -1.37 -7.55
C SER A 218 -7.24 -2.57 -8.23
N ARG A 219 -6.63 -3.46 -7.45
CA ARG A 219 -6.08 -4.73 -7.97
C ARG A 219 -7.19 -5.65 -8.47
N ILE A 220 -8.30 -5.75 -7.73
CA ILE A 220 -9.48 -6.55 -8.13
C ILE A 220 -10.07 -6.02 -9.43
N ILE A 221 -10.23 -4.70 -9.58
CA ILE A 221 -10.76 -4.07 -10.78
C ILE A 221 -9.80 -4.24 -11.98
N ALA A 222 -8.51 -4.03 -11.75
CA ALA A 222 -7.49 -4.25 -12.77
C ALA A 222 -7.47 -5.71 -13.25
N GLU A 223 -7.60 -6.67 -12.34
CA GLU A 223 -7.66 -8.09 -12.68
C GLU A 223 -8.95 -8.45 -13.44
N LEU A 224 -10.10 -7.88 -13.05
CA LEU A 224 -11.35 -8.00 -13.84
C LEU A 224 -11.12 -7.55 -15.28
N TYR A 225 -10.58 -6.36 -15.46
CA TYR A 225 -10.30 -5.77 -16.77
C TYR A 225 -9.37 -6.67 -17.60
N MET A 226 -8.28 -7.13 -16.99
CA MET A 226 -7.27 -7.94 -17.67
C MET A 226 -7.77 -9.37 -17.95
N CYS A 227 -8.68 -9.93 -17.15
CA CYS A 227 -9.32 -11.20 -17.48
C CYS A 227 -10.21 -11.10 -18.73
N TYR A 228 -10.90 -9.98 -18.93
CA TYR A 228 -11.61 -9.73 -20.19
C TYR A 228 -10.66 -9.45 -21.36
N PHE A 229 -9.50 -8.83 -21.13
CA PHE A 229 -8.44 -8.73 -22.12
C PHE A 229 -7.96 -10.12 -22.56
N ASP A 230 -7.66 -10.99 -21.59
CA ASP A 230 -7.26 -12.38 -21.85
C ASP A 230 -8.32 -13.14 -22.65
N LYS A 231 -9.61 -12.95 -22.35
CA LYS A 231 -10.72 -13.57 -23.08
C LYS A 231 -10.69 -13.20 -24.57
N ARG A 232 -10.34 -11.96 -24.92
CA ARG A 232 -10.18 -11.52 -26.31
C ARG A 232 -8.93 -12.08 -26.99
N MET A 233 -7.89 -12.43 -26.21
CA MET A 233 -6.67 -13.08 -26.71
C MET A 233 -6.86 -14.59 -26.93
N THR A 234 -7.74 -15.26 -26.17
CA THR A 234 -7.92 -16.71 -26.21
C THR A 234 -8.50 -17.25 -27.53
N ASP A 235 -9.17 -16.41 -28.32
CA ASP A 235 -9.70 -16.79 -29.64
C ASP A 235 -8.59 -17.26 -30.60
N TYR A 236 -7.30 -17.07 -30.29
CA TYR A 236 -6.13 -17.33 -31.11
C TYR A 236 -5.26 -18.48 -30.63
N ASN A 237 -5.61 -19.17 -29.55
CA ASN A 237 -4.86 -20.29 -28.94
C ASN A 237 -3.40 -19.98 -28.59
N PHE A 238 -3.06 -18.77 -28.25
CA PHE A 238 -1.71 -18.40 -27.82
C PHE A 238 -1.34 -19.04 -26.48
N LEU A 239 -0.12 -19.56 -26.37
CA LEU A 239 0.43 -20.11 -25.15
C LEU A 239 1.14 -19.01 -24.33
N TYR A 240 0.44 -18.35 -23.45
CA TYR A 240 1.00 -17.30 -22.59
C TYR A 240 0.47 -17.37 -21.16
N LYS A 241 1.18 -16.69 -20.27
CA LYS A 241 0.75 -16.38 -18.91
C LYS A 241 0.90 -14.88 -18.65
N ARG A 242 0.12 -14.40 -17.69
CA ARG A 242 0.08 -12.98 -17.31
C ARG A 242 0.14 -12.81 -15.78
N TYR A 243 0.99 -11.88 -15.35
CA TYR A 243 1.00 -11.39 -13.98
C TYR A 243 0.70 -9.89 -13.99
N VAL A 244 -0.53 -9.49 -13.66
CA VAL A 244 -1.08 -8.13 -13.77
C VAL A 244 -1.00 -7.62 -15.20
N ASP A 245 -0.02 -6.80 -15.52
CA ASP A 245 0.28 -6.20 -16.83
C ASP A 245 1.51 -6.79 -17.52
N ASP A 246 2.25 -7.70 -16.86
CA ASP A 246 3.39 -8.42 -17.42
C ASP A 246 2.94 -9.70 -18.11
N PHE A 247 3.32 -9.88 -19.39
CA PHE A 247 2.99 -11.05 -20.21
C PHE A 247 4.23 -11.85 -20.56
N ILE A 248 4.10 -13.18 -20.55
CA ILE A 248 5.10 -14.12 -21.02
C ILE A 248 4.44 -15.03 -22.05
N PHE A 249 4.83 -14.90 -23.30
CA PHE A 249 4.34 -15.71 -24.42
C PHE A 249 5.42 -16.67 -24.89
N SER A 250 5.08 -17.96 -25.04
CA SER A 250 5.97 -19.02 -25.53
C SER A 250 5.63 -19.40 -26.96
N PHE A 251 6.63 -19.49 -27.83
CA PHE A 251 6.48 -19.79 -29.25
C PHE A 251 7.71 -20.51 -29.85
N ASN A 252 7.55 -21.00 -31.06
CA ASN A 252 8.64 -21.67 -31.81
C ASN A 252 8.98 -20.95 -33.12
N LYS A 253 7.99 -20.36 -33.78
CA LYS A 253 8.11 -19.72 -35.09
C LYS A 253 7.92 -18.21 -34.97
N GLU A 254 8.57 -17.45 -35.82
CA GLU A 254 8.48 -15.98 -35.87
C GLU A 254 7.08 -15.50 -36.27
N GLU A 255 6.36 -16.31 -37.09
CA GLU A 255 4.98 -16.00 -37.45
C GLU A 255 4.08 -15.98 -36.19
N GLU A 256 4.29 -16.90 -35.22
CA GLU A 256 3.52 -16.98 -33.98
C GLU A 256 3.74 -15.73 -33.11
N GLU A 257 4.98 -15.21 -33.08
CA GLU A 257 5.32 -13.97 -32.38
C GLU A 257 4.63 -12.78 -33.05
N HIS A 258 4.69 -12.71 -34.38
CA HIS A 258 4.08 -11.63 -35.15
C HIS A 258 2.56 -11.60 -34.96
N ASP A 259 1.90 -12.73 -35.09
CA ASP A 259 0.46 -12.88 -34.88
C ASP A 259 0.04 -12.46 -33.45
N PHE A 260 0.83 -12.87 -32.45
CA PHE A 260 0.58 -12.47 -31.05
C PHE A 260 0.69 -10.95 -30.88
N LEU A 261 1.79 -10.35 -31.32
CA LEU A 261 2.02 -8.92 -31.21
C LEU A 261 1.00 -8.08 -32.01
N GLU A 262 0.61 -8.53 -33.20
CA GLU A 262 -0.41 -7.85 -33.98
C GLU A 262 -1.74 -7.81 -33.22
N LYS A 263 -2.17 -8.96 -32.69
CA LYS A 263 -3.42 -9.04 -31.93
C LYS A 263 -3.37 -8.27 -30.63
N PHE A 264 -2.27 -8.39 -29.90
CA PHE A 264 -2.03 -7.67 -28.67
C PHE A 264 -2.08 -6.14 -28.90
N ASN A 265 -1.39 -5.65 -29.94
CA ASN A 265 -1.39 -4.25 -30.35
C ASN A 265 -2.79 -3.76 -30.76
N LEU A 266 -3.56 -4.60 -31.45
CA LEU A 266 -4.93 -4.24 -31.86
C LEU A 266 -5.80 -4.00 -30.62
N ILE A 267 -5.81 -4.90 -29.66
CA ILE A 267 -6.58 -4.74 -28.41
C ILE A 267 -6.09 -3.51 -27.63
N CYS A 268 -4.78 -3.33 -27.51
CA CYS A 268 -4.20 -2.17 -26.81
C CYS A 268 -4.68 -0.84 -27.44
N ARG A 269 -4.65 -0.70 -28.76
CA ARG A 269 -5.13 0.50 -29.46
C ARG A 269 -6.62 0.76 -29.24
N GLU A 270 -7.44 -0.27 -29.28
CA GLU A 270 -8.89 -0.13 -29.06
C GLU A 270 -9.22 0.34 -27.64
N GLN A 271 -8.36 0.02 -26.68
CA GLN A 271 -8.55 0.31 -25.26
C GLN A 271 -7.69 1.48 -24.74
N ASN A 272 -6.95 2.16 -25.62
CA ASN A 272 -6.00 3.23 -25.28
C ASN A 272 -4.90 2.79 -24.29
N LEU A 273 -4.46 1.53 -24.40
CA LEU A 273 -3.31 0.99 -23.64
C LEU A 273 -2.04 1.14 -24.46
N ASN A 274 -0.92 1.36 -23.78
CA ASN A 274 0.40 1.47 -24.40
C ASN A 274 1.29 0.29 -24.00
N ILE A 275 1.98 -0.26 -24.99
CA ILE A 275 3.00 -1.30 -24.75
C ILE A 275 4.30 -0.63 -24.32
N ASN A 276 4.96 -1.23 -23.35
CA ASN A 276 6.29 -0.82 -22.91
C ASN A 276 7.35 -1.44 -23.82
N SER A 277 7.79 -0.69 -24.82
CA SER A 277 8.79 -1.18 -25.79
C SER A 277 10.16 -1.47 -25.17
N GLU A 278 10.54 -0.76 -24.10
CA GLU A 278 11.81 -0.99 -23.40
C GLU A 278 11.86 -2.33 -22.66
N LYS A 279 10.71 -2.82 -22.23
CA LYS A 279 10.56 -4.12 -21.55
C LYS A 279 10.13 -5.24 -22.49
N THR A 280 9.86 -4.93 -23.76
CA THR A 280 9.49 -5.96 -24.74
C THR A 280 10.75 -6.60 -25.28
N THR A 281 10.99 -7.88 -24.89
CA THR A 281 12.20 -8.61 -25.23
C THR A 281 11.89 -10.05 -25.59
N VAL A 282 12.67 -10.61 -26.53
CA VAL A 282 12.59 -12.01 -26.92
C VAL A 282 13.83 -12.74 -26.46
N LEU A 283 13.64 -13.82 -25.72
CA LEU A 283 14.71 -14.72 -25.29
C LEU A 283 14.58 -16.07 -26.00
N SER A 284 15.72 -16.66 -26.37
CA SER A 284 15.80 -17.99 -26.94
C SER A 284 16.35 -18.99 -25.92
N PHE A 285 15.91 -20.24 -26.00
CA PHE A 285 16.44 -21.34 -25.19
C PHE A 285 17.94 -21.58 -25.48
N PRO A 286 18.78 -21.83 -24.44
CA PRO A 286 18.46 -21.90 -23.02
C PRO A 286 18.22 -20.52 -22.45
N PHE A 287 17.08 -20.37 -21.74
CA PHE A 287 16.77 -19.11 -21.10
C PHE A 287 17.75 -18.86 -19.95
N GLU A 288 18.25 -17.64 -19.85
CA GLU A 288 19.03 -17.25 -18.68
C GLU A 288 18.21 -17.51 -17.42
N ASN A 289 18.77 -18.29 -16.51
CA ASN A 289 18.17 -18.48 -15.22
C ASN A 289 18.16 -17.12 -14.51
N VAL A 290 17.01 -16.48 -14.45
CA VAL A 290 16.77 -15.43 -13.45
C VAL A 290 17.19 -16.05 -12.12
N ILE A 291 18.16 -15.44 -11.45
CA ILE A 291 18.75 -15.98 -10.23
C ILE A 291 17.61 -16.38 -9.29
N ASP A 292 17.67 -17.61 -8.88
CA ASP A 292 16.63 -18.23 -8.08
C ASP A 292 16.60 -17.54 -6.71
N LYS A 293 15.55 -16.72 -6.45
CA LYS A 293 15.34 -16.12 -5.13
C LYS A 293 15.32 -17.18 -4.01
N THR A 294 15.09 -18.44 -4.36
CA THR A 294 15.19 -19.57 -3.43
C THR A 294 16.60 -19.68 -2.82
N GLU A 295 17.66 -19.35 -3.55
CA GLU A 295 19.02 -19.32 -2.97
C GLU A 295 19.16 -18.21 -1.91
N VAL A 296 18.55 -17.06 -2.14
CA VAL A 296 18.55 -15.94 -1.19
C VAL A 296 17.81 -16.34 0.10
N PHE A 297 16.65 -16.99 -0.01
CA PHE A 297 15.90 -17.50 1.14
C PHE A 297 16.63 -18.65 1.86
N ASN A 298 17.30 -19.53 1.13
CA ASN A 298 18.02 -20.68 1.71
C ASN A 298 19.40 -20.32 2.23
N TYR A 299 19.87 -19.08 2.05
CA TYR A 299 21.22 -18.68 2.46
C TYR A 299 21.48 -18.98 3.96
N LEU A 300 20.58 -18.53 4.83
CA LEU A 300 20.72 -18.71 6.28
C LEU A 300 20.68 -20.19 6.71
N VAL A 301 19.89 -21.02 5.99
CA VAL A 301 19.89 -22.48 6.19
C VAL A 301 21.21 -23.10 5.74
N LYS A 302 21.70 -22.71 4.56
CA LYS A 302 22.94 -23.24 3.95
C LYS A 302 24.17 -22.95 4.81
N TYR A 303 24.21 -21.80 5.46
CA TYR A 303 25.30 -21.38 6.33
C TYR A 303 25.07 -21.69 7.82
N ASN A 304 24.15 -22.64 8.10
CA ASN A 304 23.93 -23.19 9.44
C ASN A 304 23.54 -22.16 10.52
N PHE A 305 22.89 -21.07 10.17
CA PHE A 305 22.46 -20.03 11.12
C PHE A 305 21.68 -20.62 12.31
N TYR A 306 20.87 -21.63 12.08
CA TYR A 306 20.02 -22.26 13.11
C TYR A 306 20.76 -23.19 14.06
N SER A 307 21.84 -23.81 13.61
CA SER A 307 22.64 -24.75 14.41
C SER A 307 23.82 -24.09 15.10
N GLU A 308 24.17 -22.87 14.71
CA GLU A 308 25.21 -22.10 15.42
C GLU A 308 24.71 -21.70 16.80
N THR A 309 25.59 -21.79 17.81
CA THR A 309 25.32 -21.44 19.21
C THR A 309 26.03 -20.16 19.64
N ASP A 310 27.04 -19.74 18.91
CA ASP A 310 27.79 -18.52 19.15
C ASP A 310 27.11 -17.32 18.49
N ASN A 311 26.61 -16.37 19.28
CA ASN A 311 25.92 -15.19 18.83
C ASN A 311 26.82 -14.26 17.98
N LYS A 312 28.13 -14.23 18.20
CA LYS A 312 29.08 -13.48 17.36
C LYS A 312 29.12 -14.05 15.94
N LYS A 313 29.18 -15.37 15.80
CA LYS A 313 29.14 -16.06 14.52
C LYS A 313 27.77 -15.92 13.83
N ARG A 314 26.67 -16.02 14.58
CA ARG A 314 25.32 -15.73 14.04
C ARG A 314 25.23 -14.32 13.46
N LYS A 315 25.78 -13.34 14.17
CA LYS A 315 25.84 -11.95 13.72
C LYS A 315 26.63 -11.82 12.41
N GLU A 316 27.77 -12.50 12.31
CA GLU A 316 28.58 -12.54 11.09
C GLU A 316 27.82 -13.17 9.91
N ILE A 317 27.12 -14.29 10.14
CA ILE A 317 26.28 -14.94 9.12
C ILE A 317 25.19 -13.98 8.62
N LEU A 318 24.52 -13.23 9.52
CA LEU A 318 23.52 -12.24 9.13
C LEU A 318 24.12 -11.09 8.32
N LYS A 319 25.28 -10.55 8.73
CA LYS A 319 25.98 -9.50 7.96
C LYS A 319 26.33 -10.00 6.54
N ASN A 320 26.85 -11.22 6.45
CA ASN A 320 27.18 -11.83 5.16
C ASN A 320 25.92 -12.07 4.30
N TYR A 321 24.80 -12.43 4.92
CA TYR A 321 23.52 -12.55 4.24
C TYR A 321 23.03 -11.21 3.66
N ILE A 322 23.10 -10.14 4.44
CA ILE A 322 22.71 -8.80 3.99
C ILE A 322 23.61 -8.36 2.83
N ASN A 323 24.93 -8.53 2.95
CA ASN A 323 25.89 -8.21 1.88
C ASN A 323 25.64 -9.05 0.62
N TYR A 324 25.25 -10.31 0.77
CA TYR A 324 24.85 -11.17 -0.33
C TYR A 324 23.62 -10.59 -1.05
N CYS A 325 22.57 -10.20 -0.32
CA CYS A 325 21.37 -9.59 -0.90
C CYS A 325 21.68 -8.27 -1.63
N ILE A 326 22.54 -7.43 -1.04
CA ILE A 326 23.00 -6.17 -1.67
C ILE A 326 23.74 -6.47 -2.97
N SER A 327 24.66 -7.43 -2.95
CA SER A 327 25.41 -7.86 -4.15
C SER A 327 24.49 -8.40 -5.24
N MET A 328 23.45 -9.12 -4.86
CA MET A 328 22.47 -9.66 -5.82
C MET A 328 21.63 -8.53 -6.45
N GLU A 329 21.19 -7.54 -5.66
CA GLU A 329 20.49 -6.37 -6.18
C GLU A 329 21.37 -5.58 -7.17
N SER A 330 22.64 -5.34 -6.83
CA SER A 330 23.59 -4.62 -7.70
C SER A 330 23.90 -5.35 -9.02
N ARG A 331 23.75 -6.66 -9.04
CA ARG A 331 23.89 -7.50 -10.26
C ARG A 331 22.61 -7.56 -11.10
N GLY A 332 21.59 -6.75 -10.78
CA GLY A 332 20.36 -6.66 -11.52
C GLY A 332 19.21 -7.55 -11.02
N ASN A 333 19.40 -8.30 -9.93
CA ASN A 333 18.32 -9.06 -9.30
C ASN A 333 17.42 -8.15 -8.48
N LYS A 334 16.58 -7.40 -9.15
CA LYS A 334 15.65 -6.46 -8.52
C LYS A 334 14.79 -7.13 -7.45
N GLY A 335 14.76 -6.53 -6.28
CA GLY A 335 13.97 -6.97 -5.13
C GLY A 335 14.71 -7.92 -4.19
N SER A 336 16.01 -8.20 -4.38
CA SER A 336 16.82 -8.96 -3.43
C SER A 336 16.94 -8.27 -2.08
N LEU A 337 16.98 -6.94 -2.04
CA LEU A 337 16.98 -6.17 -0.79
C LEU A 337 15.67 -6.34 -0.01
N LYS A 338 14.53 -6.43 -0.71
CA LYS A 338 13.22 -6.68 -0.07
C LYS A 338 13.15 -8.04 0.63
N VAL A 339 13.98 -8.98 0.20
CA VAL A 339 14.05 -10.33 0.75
C VAL A 339 14.85 -10.39 2.04
N ILE A 340 15.71 -9.41 2.35
CA ILE A 340 16.51 -9.37 3.58
C ILE A 340 15.64 -9.61 4.82
N PHE A 341 14.65 -8.75 5.02
CA PHE A 341 13.77 -8.84 6.19
C PHE A 341 12.88 -10.09 6.17
N THR A 342 12.46 -10.53 4.98
CA THR A 342 11.69 -11.79 4.85
C THR A 342 12.54 -13.01 5.21
N GLY A 343 13.81 -13.03 4.81
CA GLY A 343 14.73 -14.10 5.17
C GLY A 343 15.06 -14.09 6.67
N MET A 344 15.21 -12.90 7.25
CA MET A 344 15.38 -12.74 8.72
C MET A 344 14.12 -13.19 9.48
N ASP A 345 12.92 -12.82 9.01
CA ASP A 345 11.64 -13.25 9.59
C ASP A 345 11.51 -14.78 9.59
N ILE A 346 11.81 -15.43 8.46
CA ILE A 346 11.84 -16.90 8.36
C ILE A 346 12.87 -17.50 9.33
N ALA A 347 14.05 -16.87 9.43
CA ALA A 347 15.10 -17.34 10.34
C ALA A 347 14.71 -17.25 11.81
N PHE A 348 14.10 -16.15 12.21
CA PHE A 348 13.75 -15.86 13.59
C PHE A 348 12.47 -16.60 14.04
N SER A 349 11.53 -16.84 13.11
CA SER A 349 10.27 -17.56 13.40
C SER A 349 10.44 -19.04 13.73
N ASN A 350 11.62 -19.62 13.51
CA ASN A 350 11.89 -21.05 13.77
C ASN A 350 11.99 -21.43 15.25
N ASN A 351 11.69 -20.52 16.19
CA ASN A 351 11.65 -20.73 17.66
C ASN A 351 12.90 -21.41 18.27
N LYS A 352 14.02 -21.44 17.53
CA LYS A 352 15.28 -22.06 17.99
C LYS A 352 16.23 -21.06 18.62
N ILE A 353 15.95 -19.76 18.47
CA ILE A 353 16.80 -18.69 18.99
C ILE A 353 15.98 -17.93 20.02
N ALA A 354 16.54 -17.77 21.22
CA ALA A 354 15.89 -17.00 22.27
C ALA A 354 15.86 -15.50 21.92
N GLU A 355 14.84 -14.78 22.39
CA GLU A 355 14.73 -13.33 22.20
C GLU A 355 15.96 -12.59 22.75
N SER A 356 16.55 -13.08 23.87
CA SER A 356 17.79 -12.56 24.43
C SER A 356 18.97 -12.65 23.47
N ASP A 357 19.10 -13.78 22.77
CA ASP A 357 20.16 -13.98 21.79
C ASP A 357 19.96 -13.07 20.56
N LEU A 358 18.72 -12.92 20.10
CA LEU A 358 18.39 -11.98 19.01
C LEU A 358 18.69 -10.55 19.43
N ALA A 359 18.37 -10.16 20.66
CA ALA A 359 18.70 -8.85 21.20
C ALA A 359 20.22 -8.61 21.25
N GLU A 360 21.00 -9.63 21.66
CA GLU A 360 22.46 -9.56 21.63
C GLU A 360 23.00 -9.39 20.20
N ILE A 361 22.50 -10.17 19.25
CA ILE A 361 22.94 -10.13 17.85
C ILE A 361 22.61 -8.78 17.19
N ILE A 362 21.41 -8.24 17.44
CA ILE A 362 20.88 -7.09 16.70
C ILE A 362 21.26 -5.76 17.38
N LEU A 363 21.18 -5.68 18.72
CA LEU A 363 21.30 -4.43 19.47
C LEU A 363 22.69 -4.14 20.01
N ASN A 364 23.55 -5.17 20.21
CA ASN A 364 24.89 -4.93 20.73
C ASN A 364 25.81 -4.37 19.65
N LYS A 365 26.65 -3.43 20.05
CA LYS A 365 27.74 -2.92 19.22
C LYS A 365 28.81 -3.99 19.00
N ASP A 366 29.58 -3.85 17.93
CA ASP A 366 30.70 -4.75 17.65
C ASP A 366 31.95 -4.35 18.46
N ASP A 367 32.81 -5.30 18.72
CA ASP A 367 34.03 -5.07 19.52
C ASP A 367 35.01 -4.03 18.90
N PHE A 368 34.93 -3.82 17.58
CA PHE A 368 35.83 -2.94 16.82
C PHE A 368 35.12 -1.80 16.08
N SER A 369 33.82 -1.71 16.19
CA SER A 369 33.03 -0.61 15.64
C SER A 369 31.96 -0.21 16.64
N ASP A 370 31.78 1.08 16.84
CA ASP A 370 30.70 1.60 17.69
C ASP A 370 29.30 1.44 17.07
N PHE A 371 29.15 0.50 16.11
CA PHE A 371 27.93 0.26 15.36
C PHE A 371 27.28 -1.08 15.73
N SER A 372 25.97 -1.04 15.93
CA SER A 372 25.12 -2.24 16.06
C SER A 372 24.59 -2.69 14.71
N LEU A 373 24.11 -3.92 14.62
CA LEU A 373 23.42 -4.39 13.43
C LEU A 373 22.12 -3.62 13.18
N LEU A 374 21.42 -3.16 14.23
CA LEU A 374 20.22 -2.36 14.10
C LEU A 374 20.51 -1.03 13.40
N GLU A 375 21.59 -0.32 13.77
CA GLU A 375 21.98 0.93 13.11
C GLU A 375 22.25 0.71 11.62
N TYR A 376 22.89 -0.41 11.26
CA TYR A 376 23.09 -0.77 9.86
C TYR A 376 21.77 -1.04 9.12
N LEU A 377 20.79 -1.69 9.77
CA LEU A 377 19.46 -1.90 9.19
C LEU A 377 18.68 -0.60 9.06
N ILE A 378 18.84 0.35 9.98
CA ILE A 378 18.27 1.69 9.90
C ILE A 378 18.83 2.43 8.67
N GLU A 379 20.16 2.46 8.49
CA GLU A 379 20.80 3.04 7.30
C GLU A 379 20.27 2.43 6.00
N LEU A 380 20.15 1.10 5.96
CA LEU A 380 19.61 0.41 4.80
C LEU A 380 18.18 0.87 4.46
N THR A 381 17.37 1.17 5.48
CA THR A 381 16.01 1.68 5.25
C THR A 381 15.97 3.15 4.81
N PHE A 382 16.98 3.95 5.13
CA PHE A 382 17.10 5.30 4.56
C PHE A 382 17.44 5.26 3.07
N GLU A 383 18.28 4.32 2.64
CA GLU A 383 18.58 4.10 1.23
C GLU A 383 17.41 3.44 0.47
N LYS A 384 16.60 2.65 1.15
CA LYS A 384 15.44 1.93 0.60
C LYS A 384 14.22 2.12 1.51
N PRO A 385 13.53 3.26 1.40
CA PRO A 385 12.42 3.63 2.28
C PRO A 385 11.32 2.57 2.36
N GLU A 386 11.05 1.86 1.28
CA GLU A 386 10.05 0.79 1.24
C GLU A 386 10.33 -0.39 2.19
N LEU A 387 11.48 -0.41 2.88
CA LEU A 387 11.85 -1.46 3.82
C LEU A 387 11.57 -1.12 5.28
N TYR A 388 11.27 0.15 5.61
CA TYR A 388 11.14 0.58 7.00
C TYR A 388 10.02 -0.16 7.76
N ASN A 389 8.91 -0.45 7.11
CA ASN A 389 7.81 -1.20 7.73
C ASN A 389 8.20 -2.63 8.10
N LYS A 390 9.02 -3.26 7.27
CA LYS A 390 9.51 -4.61 7.54
C LYS A 390 10.50 -4.63 8.70
N LEU A 391 11.33 -3.59 8.82
CA LEU A 391 12.20 -3.42 9.98
C LEU A 391 11.37 -3.26 11.25
N LEU A 392 10.38 -2.36 11.26
CA LEU A 392 9.51 -2.15 12.42
C LEU A 392 8.76 -3.43 12.81
N SER A 393 8.20 -4.14 11.83
CA SER A 393 7.53 -5.41 12.09
C SER A 393 8.46 -6.47 12.68
N LEU A 394 9.70 -6.56 12.19
CA LEU A 394 10.70 -7.49 12.71
C LEU A 394 11.07 -7.19 14.17
N LEU A 395 11.26 -5.90 14.49
CA LEU A 395 11.56 -5.48 15.87
C LEU A 395 10.38 -5.80 16.80
N ASP A 396 9.16 -5.49 16.38
CA ASP A 396 7.96 -5.77 17.13
C ASP A 396 7.71 -7.26 17.40
N ASP A 397 8.02 -8.08 16.39
CA ASP A 397 7.71 -9.50 16.45
C ASP A 397 8.72 -10.29 17.29
N TYR A 398 9.99 -9.88 17.24
CA TYR A 398 11.09 -10.68 17.80
C TYR A 398 11.84 -10.03 18.96
N LEU A 399 11.61 -8.73 19.24
CA LEU A 399 12.30 -7.98 20.29
C LEU A 399 11.34 -7.20 21.20
N LYS A 400 10.15 -7.75 21.44
CA LYS A 400 9.07 -7.07 22.22
C LYS A 400 9.52 -6.68 23.64
N ASN A 401 10.38 -7.44 24.28
CA ASN A 401 10.85 -7.17 25.65
C ASN A 401 12.06 -6.22 25.69
N TYR A 402 12.60 -5.82 24.55
CA TYR A 402 13.79 -4.98 24.43
C TYR A 402 13.51 -3.56 23.89
N LYS A 403 12.26 -3.10 24.00
CA LYS A 403 11.80 -1.82 23.46
C LYS A 403 12.61 -0.62 23.92
N SER A 404 12.96 -0.57 25.21
CA SER A 404 13.81 0.51 25.75
C SER A 404 15.17 0.56 25.03
N ARG A 405 15.80 -0.61 24.86
CA ARG A 405 17.10 -0.67 24.17
C ARG A 405 16.99 -0.32 22.68
N ILE A 406 15.90 -0.72 22.02
CA ILE A 406 15.62 -0.31 20.63
C ILE A 406 15.51 1.21 20.57
N LYS A 407 14.74 1.82 21.49
CA LYS A 407 14.61 3.27 21.60
C LYS A 407 15.97 3.94 21.82
N ASP A 408 16.83 3.40 22.67
CA ASP A 408 18.17 3.94 22.93
C ASP A 408 19.03 3.94 21.65
N VAL A 409 19.02 2.85 20.87
CA VAL A 409 19.76 2.78 19.59
C VAL A 409 19.23 3.79 18.58
N PHE A 410 17.91 3.94 18.43
CA PHE A 410 17.34 4.94 17.54
C PHE A 410 17.66 6.37 17.98
N ASN A 411 17.59 6.68 19.28
CA ASN A 411 17.95 7.98 19.83
C ASN A 411 19.42 8.32 19.58
N GLU A 412 20.31 7.36 19.79
CA GLU A 412 21.73 7.53 19.49
C GLU A 412 21.97 7.76 18.00
N TYR A 413 21.33 6.96 17.14
CA TYR A 413 21.41 7.11 15.69
C TYR A 413 20.91 8.49 15.23
N ILE A 414 19.73 8.93 15.69
CA ILE A 414 19.14 10.23 15.35
C ILE A 414 20.03 11.35 15.87
N GLY A 415 20.53 11.27 17.09
CA GLY A 415 21.41 12.26 17.69
C GLY A 415 22.73 12.42 16.93
N ASN A 416 23.37 11.32 16.53
CA ASN A 416 24.59 11.32 15.73
C ASN A 416 24.39 11.88 14.32
N ASN A 417 23.17 11.77 13.75
CA ASN A 417 22.81 12.18 12.40
C ASN A 417 21.90 13.42 12.35
N LEU A 418 21.78 14.18 13.44
CA LEU A 418 20.80 15.24 13.64
C LEU A 418 20.72 16.25 12.49
N LEU A 419 21.85 16.79 12.05
CA LEU A 419 21.89 17.79 10.97
C LEU A 419 21.45 17.21 9.62
N SER A 420 21.84 15.97 9.34
CA SER A 420 21.43 15.26 8.13
C SER A 420 19.92 15.00 8.12
N ILE A 421 19.36 14.52 9.23
CA ILE A 421 17.93 14.22 9.37
C ILE A 421 17.09 15.51 9.25
N LYS A 422 17.49 16.61 9.92
CA LYS A 422 16.81 17.91 9.76
C LYS A 422 16.83 18.41 8.32
N LYS A 423 17.96 18.23 7.61
CA LYS A 423 18.09 18.59 6.19
C LYS A 423 17.19 17.71 5.31
N GLN A 424 17.15 16.41 5.58
CA GLN A 424 16.30 15.46 4.86
C GLN A 424 14.80 15.76 5.07
N LEU A 425 14.35 16.09 6.28
CA LEU A 425 12.99 16.51 6.55
C LEU A 425 12.57 17.69 5.67
N LYS A 426 13.37 18.76 5.64
CA LYS A 426 13.09 19.93 4.79
C LYS A 426 13.10 19.58 3.30
N HIS A 427 14.07 18.78 2.87
CA HIS A 427 14.19 18.33 1.48
C HIS A 427 12.98 17.49 1.05
N ASN A 428 12.54 16.54 1.89
CA ASN A 428 11.41 15.65 1.58
C ASN A 428 10.09 16.42 1.50
N ILE A 429 9.87 17.42 2.36
CA ILE A 429 8.71 18.31 2.27
C ILE A 429 8.71 19.09 0.97
N GLN A 430 9.83 19.74 0.64
CA GLN A 430 9.95 20.60 -0.56
C GLN A 430 9.81 19.83 -1.88
N ASN A 431 10.17 18.54 -1.90
CA ASN A 431 10.13 17.70 -3.10
C ASN A 431 8.96 16.70 -3.11
N HIS A 432 8.06 16.76 -2.14
CA HIS A 432 6.95 15.81 -1.98
C HIS A 432 7.42 14.35 -1.95
N PHE A 433 8.46 14.06 -1.16
CA PHE A 433 8.96 12.70 -0.95
C PHE A 433 8.25 12.08 0.26
N ASP A 434 6.96 11.71 0.02
CA ASP A 434 6.03 11.39 1.09
C ASP A 434 6.42 10.14 1.88
N LEU A 435 6.89 9.08 1.21
CA LEU A 435 7.32 7.84 1.90
C LEU A 435 8.55 8.08 2.78
N GLU A 436 9.54 8.79 2.27
CA GLU A 436 10.78 9.14 2.97
C GLU A 436 10.48 10.07 4.15
N LEU A 437 9.58 11.04 3.96
CA LEU A 437 9.11 11.91 5.03
C LEU A 437 8.39 11.12 6.11
N ASN A 438 7.43 10.28 5.72
CA ASN A 438 6.66 9.44 6.63
C ASN A 438 7.54 8.50 7.44
N GLN A 439 8.56 7.88 6.81
CA GLN A 439 9.54 7.03 7.49
C GLN A 439 10.28 7.79 8.60
N ILE A 440 10.85 8.96 8.28
CA ILE A 440 11.61 9.74 9.25
C ILE A 440 10.71 10.16 10.41
N LEU A 441 9.53 10.70 10.11
CA LEU A 441 8.57 11.13 11.13
C LEU A 441 8.11 9.97 12.00
N LEU A 442 7.89 8.79 11.41
CA LEU A 442 7.48 7.61 12.17
C LEU A 442 8.59 7.13 13.11
N TYR A 443 9.85 7.11 12.67
CA TYR A 443 10.98 6.78 13.53
C TYR A 443 11.12 7.77 14.69
N ILE A 444 10.93 9.07 14.43
CA ILE A 444 11.00 10.10 15.46
C ILE A 444 9.86 9.92 16.48
N VAL A 445 8.64 9.76 16.01
CA VAL A 445 7.44 9.59 16.85
C VAL A 445 7.55 8.33 17.72
N LEU A 446 8.05 7.23 17.18
CA LEU A 446 8.16 5.97 17.91
C LEU A 446 9.34 5.94 18.87
N PHE A 447 10.49 6.52 18.51
CA PHE A 447 11.74 6.26 19.20
C PHE A 447 12.55 7.49 19.58
N GLY A 448 12.43 8.62 18.88
CA GLY A 448 13.48 9.61 18.91
C GLY A 448 13.06 11.07 18.99
N ASN A 449 11.86 11.39 19.47
CA ASN A 449 11.40 12.78 19.51
C ASN A 449 12.32 13.68 20.37
N ASP A 450 12.79 13.18 21.50
CA ASP A 450 13.71 13.90 22.39
C ASP A 450 15.08 14.15 21.73
N ALA A 451 15.57 13.20 20.92
CA ALA A 451 16.88 13.29 20.27
C ALA A 451 16.92 14.31 19.13
N LEU A 452 15.82 14.51 18.40
CA LEU A 452 15.77 15.42 17.25
C LEU A 452 15.84 16.90 17.66
N ASN A 453 15.40 17.25 18.86
CA ASN A 453 15.44 18.59 19.44
C ASN A 453 14.98 19.69 18.45
N LEU A 454 13.78 19.52 17.88
CA LEU A 454 13.13 20.52 17.04
C LEU A 454 12.50 21.59 17.93
N THR A 455 12.64 22.85 17.52
CA THR A 455 11.91 23.95 18.16
C THR A 455 10.44 23.91 17.78
N GLU A 456 9.61 24.53 18.58
CA GLU A 456 8.19 24.70 18.31
C GLU A 456 7.94 25.36 16.95
N ASP A 457 8.71 26.41 16.64
CA ASP A 457 8.59 27.14 15.37
C ASP A 457 8.97 26.26 14.15
N GLU A 458 10.02 25.44 14.28
CA GLU A 458 10.39 24.46 13.22
C GLU A 458 9.26 23.46 12.97
N MET A 459 8.59 22.96 14.01
CA MET A 459 7.47 22.02 13.86
C MET A 459 6.24 22.68 13.24
N ILE A 460 5.90 23.91 13.65
CA ILE A 460 4.78 24.68 13.08
C ILE A 460 5.02 25.01 11.61
N GLU A 461 6.29 25.29 11.22
CA GLU A 461 6.65 25.57 9.82
C GLU A 461 6.43 24.32 8.94
N MET A 462 6.76 23.12 9.45
CA MET A 462 6.58 21.86 8.70
C MET A 462 5.11 21.52 8.45
N LEU A 463 4.17 21.98 9.29
CA LEU A 463 2.73 21.81 9.06
C LEU A 463 2.28 22.69 7.89
N SER A 464 2.27 22.16 6.69
CA SER A 464 1.94 22.88 5.45
C SER A 464 1.08 22.06 4.50
N THR A 465 0.50 22.71 3.49
CA THR A 465 -0.28 22.05 2.42
C THR A 465 0.57 21.20 1.47
N GLU A 466 1.89 21.30 1.58
CA GLU A 466 2.85 20.52 0.81
C GLU A 466 3.05 19.10 1.38
N VAL A 467 2.57 18.86 2.60
CA VAL A 467 2.73 17.59 3.32
C VAL A 467 1.46 16.75 3.16
N ASP A 468 1.63 15.45 2.96
CA ASP A 468 0.54 14.50 2.85
C ASP A 468 -0.21 14.29 4.19
N ASP A 469 -1.43 13.76 4.10
CA ASP A 469 -2.31 13.54 5.27
C ASP A 469 -1.67 12.70 6.37
N TYR A 470 -0.95 11.63 6.01
CA TYR A 470 -0.35 10.71 7.00
C TYR A 470 0.82 11.35 7.72
N SER A 471 1.68 12.05 6.98
CA SER A 471 2.80 12.77 7.56
C SER A 471 2.34 13.96 8.40
N LEU A 472 1.24 14.64 8.02
CA LEU A 472 0.60 15.66 8.87
C LEU A 472 0.11 15.08 10.21
N CYS A 473 -0.48 13.89 10.20
CA CYS A 473 -0.88 13.22 11.45
C CYS A 473 0.34 12.97 12.35
N LEU A 474 1.45 12.48 11.79
CA LEU A 474 2.67 12.22 12.55
C LEU A 474 3.30 13.52 13.09
N LEU A 475 3.28 14.62 12.32
CA LEU A 475 3.76 15.92 12.77
C LEU A 475 2.96 16.46 13.96
N VAL A 476 1.63 16.31 13.94
CA VAL A 476 0.77 16.70 15.07
C VAL A 476 1.07 15.82 16.29
N ILE A 477 1.21 14.53 16.13
CA ILE A 477 1.56 13.62 17.23
C ILE A 477 2.92 14.02 17.82
N MET A 478 3.91 14.24 16.98
CA MET A 478 5.24 14.67 17.40
C MET A 478 5.19 15.99 18.17
N TYR A 479 4.37 16.96 17.72
CA TYR A 479 4.18 18.23 18.41
C TYR A 479 3.57 18.03 19.80
N LEU A 480 2.52 17.23 19.91
CA LEU A 480 1.82 16.95 21.17
C LEU A 480 2.69 16.19 22.18
N GLN A 481 3.63 15.35 21.72
CA GLN A 481 4.62 14.68 22.57
C GLN A 481 5.60 15.64 23.24
N ASN A 482 5.84 16.83 22.64
CA ASN A 482 6.80 17.81 23.16
C ASN A 482 6.20 18.80 24.16
N SER A 483 4.93 18.71 24.51
CA SER A 483 4.27 19.62 25.47
C SER A 483 4.39 21.11 25.11
N PHE A 484 4.33 21.45 23.81
CA PHE A 484 4.33 22.81 23.29
C PHE A 484 2.94 23.48 23.43
N ASP A 485 2.81 24.72 22.94
CA ASP A 485 1.57 25.49 23.01
C ASP A 485 0.48 24.93 22.09
N ASN A 486 -0.52 24.26 22.67
CA ASN A 486 -1.64 23.69 21.93
C ASN A 486 -2.46 24.75 21.16
N ASP A 487 -2.54 25.97 21.66
CA ASP A 487 -3.24 27.07 20.98
C ASP A 487 -2.55 27.42 19.65
N LYS A 488 -1.24 27.44 19.66
CA LYS A 488 -0.44 27.70 18.45
C LYS A 488 -0.61 26.59 17.42
N LEU A 489 -0.57 25.33 17.86
CA LEU A 489 -0.87 24.18 17.01
C LEU A 489 -2.25 24.30 16.37
N MET A 490 -3.27 24.56 17.17
CA MET A 490 -4.65 24.58 16.70
C MET A 490 -4.94 25.75 15.75
N ARG A 491 -4.35 26.93 16.00
CA ARG A 491 -4.41 28.05 15.02
C ARG A 491 -3.79 27.65 13.68
N LYS A 492 -2.66 26.95 13.71
CA LYS A 492 -1.99 26.48 12.49
C LYS A 492 -2.83 25.44 11.76
N VAL A 493 -3.35 24.44 12.48
CA VAL A 493 -4.23 23.39 11.93
C VAL A 493 -5.50 24.00 11.33
N LYS A 494 -6.15 24.93 12.04
CA LYS A 494 -7.32 25.66 11.51
C LYS A 494 -6.97 26.38 10.21
N GLY A 495 -5.91 27.19 10.22
CA GLY A 495 -5.46 27.91 9.03
C GLY A 495 -5.12 26.97 7.86
N LEU A 496 -4.56 25.80 8.12
CA LEU A 496 -4.26 24.80 7.12
C LEU A 496 -5.56 24.23 6.49
N LEU A 497 -6.52 23.83 7.30
CA LEU A 497 -7.81 23.30 6.84
C LEU A 497 -8.64 24.36 6.10
N GLU A 498 -8.64 25.62 6.55
CA GLU A 498 -9.30 26.75 5.87
C GLU A 498 -8.61 27.15 4.57
N THR A 499 -7.29 27.09 4.50
CA THR A 499 -6.54 27.42 3.28
C THR A 499 -6.83 26.42 2.18
N THR A 500 -6.96 25.14 2.51
CA THR A 500 -7.36 24.12 1.54
C THR A 500 -8.76 24.39 0.99
N HIS A 501 -9.68 24.87 1.81
CA HIS A 501 -11.01 25.34 1.36
C HIS A 501 -10.90 26.51 0.37
N LYS A 502 -10.21 27.57 0.73
CA LYS A 502 -10.08 28.79 -0.09
C LYS A 502 -9.41 28.55 -1.44
N TYR A 503 -8.45 27.67 -1.51
CA TYR A 503 -7.77 27.31 -2.74
C TYR A 503 -8.74 26.73 -3.77
N TYR A 504 -9.73 25.96 -3.32
CA TYR A 504 -10.72 25.35 -4.19
C TYR A 504 -11.98 26.22 -4.41
N GLU A 505 -12.25 27.20 -3.56
CA GLU A 505 -13.34 28.17 -3.76
C GLU A 505 -13.22 29.01 -5.04
N SER A 506 -11.99 29.30 -5.46
CA SER A 506 -11.74 30.06 -6.71
C SER A 506 -11.97 29.24 -7.96
N ASP A 507 -11.93 27.91 -7.89
CA ASP A 507 -12.16 26.98 -8.98
C ASP A 507 -13.42 26.15 -8.67
N ARG A 508 -14.57 26.68 -9.07
CA ARG A 508 -15.92 26.14 -8.75
C ARG A 508 -16.09 24.64 -9.05
N ALA A 509 -15.21 24.06 -9.88
CA ALA A 509 -15.29 22.66 -10.26
C ALA A 509 -14.56 21.71 -9.28
N ARG A 510 -13.80 22.21 -8.30
CA ARG A 510 -12.84 21.42 -7.51
C ARG A 510 -12.91 21.62 -6.01
N MET A 511 -14.05 21.92 -5.45
CA MET A 511 -14.20 22.02 -4.01
C MET A 511 -14.23 20.62 -3.40
N THR A 512 -13.16 20.25 -2.73
CA THR A 512 -12.91 18.89 -2.32
C THR A 512 -12.49 18.82 -0.87
N GLU A 513 -12.65 17.66 -0.30
CA GLU A 513 -12.14 17.28 1.01
C GLU A 513 -10.64 17.02 0.98
N LYS A 514 -9.84 17.90 0.38
CA LYS A 514 -8.40 17.77 0.50
C LYS A 514 -8.05 17.65 1.98
N LEU A 515 -7.14 16.77 2.31
CA LEU A 515 -6.76 16.45 3.69
C LEU A 515 -7.92 15.80 4.52
N TRP A 516 -8.78 15.02 3.89
CA TRP A 516 -9.90 14.37 4.59
C TRP A 516 -9.44 13.43 5.71
N PHE A 517 -8.32 12.68 5.51
CA PHE A 517 -7.79 11.75 6.50
C PHE A 517 -7.18 12.52 7.67
N PHE A 518 -6.38 13.54 7.40
CA PHE A 518 -5.83 14.43 8.41
C PHE A 518 -6.94 15.16 9.17
N ARG A 519 -7.96 15.69 8.48
CA ARG A 519 -9.13 16.32 9.10
C ARG A 519 -9.81 15.35 10.07
N TYR A 520 -10.12 14.14 9.62
CA TYR A 520 -10.73 13.13 10.48
C TYR A 520 -9.86 12.82 11.71
N PHE A 521 -8.55 12.68 11.52
CA PHE A 521 -7.61 12.48 12.63
C PHE A 521 -7.71 13.61 13.66
N ILE A 522 -7.66 14.88 13.24
CA ILE A 522 -7.77 16.03 14.16
C ILE A 522 -9.06 15.96 14.96
N TYR A 523 -10.19 15.71 14.33
CA TYR A 523 -11.47 15.61 15.04
C TYR A 523 -11.54 14.43 16.00
N SER A 524 -10.97 13.31 15.61
CA SER A 524 -10.96 12.13 16.46
C SER A 524 -10.11 12.34 17.72
N ILE A 525 -8.95 12.99 17.62
CA ILE A 525 -8.12 13.29 18.79
C ILE A 525 -8.74 14.36 19.70
N ILE A 526 -9.34 15.39 19.13
CA ILE A 526 -10.07 16.42 19.87
C ILE A 526 -11.17 15.79 20.72
N LYS A 527 -11.98 14.93 20.12
CA LYS A 527 -13.09 14.27 20.81
C LYS A 527 -12.64 13.32 21.91
N ASN A 528 -11.49 12.68 21.73
CA ASN A 528 -10.97 11.67 22.65
C ASN A 528 -9.99 12.21 23.70
N ILE A 529 -9.49 13.44 23.53
CA ILE A 529 -8.54 14.06 24.45
C ILE A 529 -9.21 15.27 25.12
N PRO A 530 -9.64 15.16 26.39
CA PRO A 530 -10.42 16.21 27.06
C PRO A 530 -9.71 17.56 27.08
N THR A 531 -8.40 17.60 27.28
CA THR A 531 -7.61 18.86 27.32
C THR A 531 -7.58 19.57 25.97
N LEU A 532 -7.68 18.85 24.84
CA LEU A 532 -7.79 19.45 23.53
C LEU A 532 -9.24 19.86 23.22
N SER A 533 -10.24 19.12 23.70
CA SER A 533 -11.65 19.46 23.49
C SER A 533 -12.05 20.78 24.16
N GLU A 534 -11.50 21.09 25.33
CA GLU A 534 -11.75 22.38 26.03
C GLU A 534 -11.16 23.57 25.27
N LEU A 535 -9.99 23.38 24.61
CA LEU A 535 -9.33 24.44 23.83
C LEU A 535 -10.03 24.72 22.49
N ILE A 536 -10.71 23.75 21.93
CA ILE A 536 -11.21 23.80 20.55
C ILE A 536 -12.68 24.22 20.47
N THR A 537 -13.50 23.84 21.46
CA THR A 537 -14.95 24.12 21.46
C THR A 537 -15.31 25.58 21.61
N THR A 538 -14.37 26.45 21.97
CA THR A 538 -14.68 27.85 22.26
C THR A 538 -14.10 28.89 21.30
N GLN A 539 -13.05 28.58 20.50
CA GLN A 539 -12.39 29.64 19.72
C GLN A 539 -11.92 29.26 18.29
N TYR A 540 -11.67 27.99 17.96
CA TYR A 540 -10.90 27.68 16.79
C TYR A 540 -11.59 26.84 15.72
N ILE A 541 -12.58 26.02 16.03
CA ILE A 541 -13.28 25.19 15.07
C ILE A 541 -14.77 25.21 15.42
N ASP A 542 -15.62 25.64 14.48
CA ASP A 542 -17.06 25.64 14.67
C ASP A 542 -17.58 24.25 15.02
N SER A 543 -18.51 24.20 16.00
CA SER A 543 -19.11 22.95 16.47
C SER A 543 -19.93 22.22 15.39
N GLU A 544 -20.31 22.93 14.34
CA GLU A 544 -20.94 22.39 13.13
C GLU A 544 -19.91 22.24 12.04
N LEU A 545 -19.08 21.21 12.16
CA LEU A 545 -18.06 20.95 11.20
C LEU A 545 -18.63 20.37 9.94
N ASP A 546 -18.43 21.12 8.89
CA ASP A 546 -18.61 20.66 7.55
C ASP A 546 -17.44 19.73 7.19
N TRP A 547 -17.64 18.43 7.36
CA TRP A 547 -16.68 17.38 7.02
C TRP A 547 -16.39 17.35 5.53
N THR A 548 -17.28 17.91 4.76
CA THR A 548 -17.24 17.92 3.32
C THR A 548 -17.56 19.30 2.84
N TYR A 549 -16.54 20.02 2.43
CA TYR A 549 -16.76 21.25 1.68
C TYR A 549 -16.97 20.91 0.20
N ILE A 550 -18.04 20.18 -0.08
CA ILE A 550 -18.49 19.95 -1.44
C ILE A 550 -19.50 21.04 -1.77
N GLN A 551 -19.02 22.27 -1.98
CA GLN A 551 -19.92 23.32 -2.46
C GLN A 551 -20.28 23.10 -3.92
N THR A 552 -21.52 23.27 -4.22
CA THR A 552 -22.13 23.63 -5.51
C THR A 552 -22.33 22.57 -6.60
N LEU A 553 -21.66 21.43 -6.57
CA LEU A 553 -21.92 20.32 -7.51
C LEU A 553 -22.96 19.32 -7.00
N TYR A 554 -23.26 19.35 -5.72
CA TYR A 554 -24.18 18.43 -5.06
C TYR A 554 -25.24 19.18 -4.27
N ASP A 555 -26.40 18.56 -4.16
CA ASP A 555 -27.47 19.01 -3.31
C ASP A 555 -27.06 18.89 -1.82
N ASN A 556 -27.66 19.70 -0.95
CA ASN A 556 -27.42 19.67 0.48
C ASN A 556 -27.61 18.27 1.09
N SER A 557 -28.41 17.40 0.47
CA SER A 557 -28.67 16.05 0.93
C SER A 557 -27.49 15.10 0.73
N SER A 558 -26.67 15.32 -0.28
CA SER A 558 -25.45 14.54 -0.53
C SER A 558 -24.35 14.93 0.44
N GLN A 559 -24.17 16.22 0.69
CA GLN A 559 -23.26 16.74 1.70
C GLN A 559 -23.62 16.22 3.10
N GLN A 560 -24.90 16.31 3.47
CA GLN A 560 -25.40 15.80 4.73
C GLN A 560 -25.11 14.28 4.89
N ALA A 561 -25.23 13.49 3.83
CA ALA A 561 -24.97 12.05 3.90
C ALA A 561 -23.50 11.71 4.21
N VAL A 562 -22.54 12.49 3.72
CA VAL A 562 -21.12 12.30 4.04
C VAL A 562 -20.82 12.80 5.46
N ASN A 563 -21.40 13.93 5.85
CA ASN A 563 -21.30 14.44 7.23
C ASN A 563 -21.85 13.43 8.24
N ASP A 564 -23.05 12.89 8.00
CA ASP A 564 -23.67 11.86 8.85
C ASP A 564 -22.80 10.59 8.95
N PHE A 565 -22.13 10.22 7.85
CA PHE A 565 -21.21 9.10 7.84
C PHE A 565 -20.04 9.31 8.79
N TYR A 566 -19.30 10.42 8.64
CA TYR A 566 -18.15 10.71 9.49
C TYR A 566 -18.54 11.00 10.93
N ASN A 567 -19.64 11.72 11.17
CA ASN A 567 -20.17 11.94 12.52
C ASN A 567 -20.53 10.62 13.21
N THR A 568 -21.09 9.65 12.49
CA THR A 568 -21.35 8.30 13.04
C THR A 568 -20.06 7.63 13.50
N LEU A 569 -18.95 7.77 12.77
CA LEU A 569 -17.66 7.20 13.15
C LEU A 569 -17.09 7.91 14.39
N LEU A 570 -17.18 9.23 14.43
CA LEU A 570 -16.74 10.03 15.60
C LEU A 570 -17.56 9.75 16.85
N ASP A 571 -18.88 9.59 16.72
CA ASP A 571 -19.77 9.27 17.85
C ASP A 571 -19.46 7.90 18.45
N LYS A 572 -18.87 7.01 17.65
CA LYS A 572 -18.35 5.74 18.10
C LYS A 572 -16.88 5.80 18.53
N ASN A 573 -16.27 7.01 18.53
CA ASN A 573 -14.86 7.23 18.86
C ASN A 573 -13.89 6.37 18.01
N VAL A 574 -14.22 6.14 16.71
CA VAL A 574 -13.38 5.35 15.82
C VAL A 574 -12.07 6.12 15.55
N MET A 575 -10.95 5.42 15.63
CA MET A 575 -9.61 5.95 15.32
C MET A 575 -9.01 5.21 14.12
N PHE A 576 -8.39 5.96 13.19
CA PHE A 576 -7.66 5.39 12.04
C PHE A 576 -6.14 5.45 12.24
N VAL A 577 -5.71 6.32 13.16
CA VAL A 577 -4.33 6.42 13.59
C VAL A 577 -4.27 5.96 15.03
N ASN A 578 -3.55 4.90 15.30
CA ASN A 578 -3.43 4.32 16.63
C ASN A 578 -2.36 5.07 17.44
N CYS A 579 -2.76 6.06 18.20
CA CYS A 579 -1.89 6.94 18.97
C CYS A 579 -2.24 6.87 20.45
N GLY A 580 -2.38 5.88 21.14
CA GLY A 580 -2.62 5.77 22.60
C GLY A 580 -3.28 6.99 23.28
N SER A 581 -3.79 6.88 24.48
CA SER A 581 -4.52 7.95 25.16
C SER A 581 -3.68 9.19 25.53
N ASN A 582 -2.35 9.05 25.56
CA ASN A 582 -1.40 10.11 25.94
C ASN A 582 -0.37 10.40 24.84
N PHE A 583 -0.63 10.01 23.59
CA PHE A 583 0.38 9.97 22.51
C PHE A 583 1.65 9.19 22.89
N ASP A 584 1.61 8.50 24.02
CA ASP A 584 2.60 7.51 24.39
C ASP A 584 2.34 6.26 23.54
N PHE A 585 3.08 6.16 22.47
CA PHE A 585 3.13 4.87 21.76
C PHE A 585 3.73 3.87 22.73
N LYS A 586 2.90 3.05 23.32
CA LYS A 586 3.35 1.84 23.99
C LYS A 586 3.81 0.88 22.91
N TYR A 587 4.99 1.21 22.42
CA TYR A 587 5.74 0.30 21.57
C TYR A 587 6.04 -0.98 22.35
#